data_f84e6889937a6cd9313554605a405fe8
#
_entry.id   f84e6889937a6cd9313554605a405fe8
#
_cell.length_a   1.000
_cell.length_b   1.000
_cell.length_c   1.000
_cell.angle_alpha   90.00
_cell.angle_beta   90.00
_cell.angle_gamma   90.00
#
_symmetry.space_group_name_H-M   'P 1'
#
loop_
_entity.id
_entity.type
_entity.pdbx_description
1 polymer ?
#
loop_
_entity_poly.entity_id
_entity_poly.type
_entity_poly.pdbx_seq_one_letter_code
_entity_poly.pdbx_strand_id
1 'polypeptide(L)'
;MIAILTDKPNVGKEIARILGAQTRENGYMTGNGYMVTWTFGNMLSLAMPKDYGIERPEREAFPLNPAPFKLMVKHVKTDTGWVPDINAVLQLKVIEKVFAACDTIIAATDASREGEMVFRYLYQYLDCHKPYRRLWISSLTDEAVLEGMANLKAGSLFNQMFLAADSRNKADWLLGLNASYAICQTTGTGNNSLGRVQTPVLAAIS
;
A
#
# COMPACT_ATOMS: atom_id res chain seq x y z
N MET A 1 9.66 17.11 15.16
CA MET A 1 8.30 16.50 15.19
C MET A 1 8.36 15.08 14.66
N ILE A 2 7.41 14.21 15.09
CA ILE A 2 7.36 12.79 14.69
C ILE A 2 6.10 12.56 13.85
N ALA A 3 6.27 12.02 12.64
CA ALA A 3 5.15 11.56 11.83
C ALA A 3 4.73 10.15 12.23
N ILE A 4 3.44 9.89 12.32
CA ILE A 4 2.88 8.54 12.51
C ILE A 4 1.98 8.24 11.33
N LEU A 5 2.22 7.12 10.64
CA LEU A 5 1.39 6.67 9.53
C LEU A 5 0.65 5.39 9.90
N THR A 6 -0.67 5.42 9.79
CA THR A 6 -1.54 4.24 9.96
C THR A 6 -2.17 3.84 8.62
N ASP A 7 -2.74 2.65 8.54
CA ASP A 7 -3.42 2.15 7.34
C ASP A 7 -4.90 2.53 7.23
N LYS A 8 -5.47 3.08 8.33
CA LYS A 8 -6.90 3.46 8.39
C LYS A 8 -7.11 4.73 9.20
N PRO A 9 -8.07 5.60 8.80
CA PRO A 9 -8.36 6.84 9.51
C PRO A 9 -8.75 6.65 10.99
N ASN A 10 -9.53 5.61 11.28
CA ASN A 10 -10.00 5.35 12.65
C ASN A 10 -8.84 4.95 13.58
N VAL A 11 -7.91 4.13 13.09
CA VAL A 11 -6.69 3.76 13.83
C VAL A 11 -5.83 5.00 14.08
N GLY A 12 -5.65 5.85 13.06
CA GLY A 12 -4.88 7.08 13.20
C GLY A 12 -5.48 8.05 14.22
N LYS A 13 -6.79 8.25 14.19
CA LYS A 13 -7.48 9.11 15.15
C LYS A 13 -7.38 8.57 16.58
N GLU A 14 -7.45 7.26 16.76
CA GLU A 14 -7.34 6.64 18.08
C GLU A 14 -5.92 6.76 18.63
N ILE A 15 -4.89 6.47 17.84
CA ILE A 15 -3.49 6.69 18.23
C ILE A 15 -3.25 8.18 18.55
N ALA A 16 -3.80 9.09 17.74
CA ALA A 16 -3.69 10.53 17.97
C ALA A 16 -4.32 10.95 19.31
N ARG A 17 -5.50 10.41 19.64
CA ARG A 17 -6.17 10.65 20.92
C ARG A 17 -5.27 10.22 22.08
N ILE A 18 -4.76 9.00 22.05
CA ILE A 18 -3.93 8.41 23.11
C ILE A 18 -2.65 9.21 23.32
N LEU A 19 -2.04 9.69 22.23
CA LEU A 19 -0.78 10.45 22.28
C LEU A 19 -0.97 11.95 22.50
N GLY A 20 -2.21 12.44 22.62
CA GLY A 20 -2.50 13.86 22.82
C GLY A 20 -2.39 14.74 21.58
N ALA A 21 -2.38 14.16 20.38
CA ALA A 21 -2.40 14.88 19.12
C ALA A 21 -3.85 15.20 18.71
N GLN A 22 -4.50 16.14 19.38
CA GLN A 22 -5.94 16.34 19.32
C GLN A 22 -6.40 17.42 18.31
N THR A 23 -5.49 18.20 17.76
CA THR A 23 -5.82 19.22 16.75
C THR A 23 -6.08 18.53 15.42
N ARG A 24 -7.32 18.70 14.91
CA ARG A 24 -7.75 18.10 13.66
C ARG A 24 -7.37 18.99 12.48
N GLU A 25 -6.72 18.40 11.52
CA GLU A 25 -6.37 18.98 10.23
C GLU A 25 -6.96 18.18 9.07
N ASN A 26 -6.85 18.71 7.86
CA ASN A 26 -7.32 17.98 6.68
C ASN A 26 -6.37 16.78 6.36
N GLY A 27 -6.84 15.57 6.63
CA GLY A 27 -6.12 14.33 6.37
C GLY A 27 -5.10 13.91 7.45
N TYR A 28 -4.98 14.64 8.57
CA TYR A 28 -4.11 14.27 9.69
C TYR A 28 -4.57 14.89 11.01
N MET A 29 -4.00 14.45 12.13
CA MET A 29 -4.14 15.03 13.47
C MET A 29 -2.77 15.52 13.93
N THR A 30 -2.72 16.61 14.73
CA THR A 30 -1.45 17.13 15.26
C THR A 30 -1.57 17.55 16.73
N GLY A 31 -0.46 17.54 17.43
CA GLY A 31 -0.33 17.95 18.83
C GLY A 31 0.73 17.11 19.55
N ASN A 32 1.16 17.58 20.71
CA ASN A 32 2.12 16.91 21.59
C ASN A 32 3.39 16.40 20.87
N GLY A 33 3.87 17.12 19.85
CA GLY A 33 5.07 16.73 19.10
C GLY A 33 4.84 15.70 17.99
N TYR A 34 3.59 15.28 17.75
CA TYR A 34 3.21 14.29 16.74
C TYR A 34 2.38 14.91 15.60
N MET A 35 2.52 14.32 14.43
CA MET A 35 1.61 14.47 13.29
C MET A 35 1.15 13.08 12.87
N VAL A 36 -0.11 12.75 13.11
CA VAL A 36 -0.67 11.41 12.84
C VAL A 36 -1.52 11.47 11.58
N THR A 37 -1.12 10.74 10.56
CA THR A 37 -1.83 10.63 9.29
C THR A 37 -2.13 9.16 8.97
N TRP A 38 -2.87 8.91 7.91
CA TRP A 38 -3.36 7.58 7.56
C TRP A 38 -3.42 7.37 6.06
N THR A 39 -3.46 6.12 5.66
CA THR A 39 -3.87 5.71 4.31
C THR A 39 -5.35 5.29 4.29
N PHE A 40 -5.87 5.00 3.12
CA PHE A 40 -7.16 4.35 2.91
C PHE A 40 -6.94 2.89 2.47
N GLY A 41 -6.16 2.14 3.24
CA GLY A 41 -5.67 0.83 2.82
C GLY A 41 -4.63 0.95 1.71
N ASN A 42 -4.67 0.07 0.72
CA ASN A 42 -3.76 0.12 -0.44
C ASN A 42 -4.13 1.29 -1.38
N MET A 43 -3.40 2.39 -1.28
CA MET A 43 -3.53 3.54 -2.20
C MET A 43 -2.61 3.44 -3.42
N LEU A 44 -1.63 2.54 -3.38
CA LEU A 44 -0.69 2.27 -4.46
C LEU A 44 -0.86 0.85 -4.99
N SER A 45 -0.57 0.67 -6.26
CA SER A 45 -0.55 -0.64 -6.93
C SER A 45 0.65 -0.72 -7.87
N LEU A 46 1.01 -1.93 -8.29
CA LEU A 46 1.94 -2.11 -9.39
C LEU A 46 1.31 -1.57 -10.67
N ALA A 47 2.14 -0.91 -11.49
CA ALA A 47 1.75 -0.35 -12.77
C ALA A 47 1.23 -1.43 -13.73
N MET A 48 0.26 -1.07 -14.57
CA MET A 48 -0.32 -1.96 -15.58
C MET A 48 0.46 -1.85 -16.90
N PRO A 49 0.30 -2.79 -17.85
CA PRO A 49 1.06 -2.78 -19.11
C PRO A 49 1.03 -1.45 -19.87
N LYS A 50 -0.11 -0.76 -19.87
CA LYS A 50 -0.23 0.57 -20.48
C LYS A 50 0.72 1.61 -19.89
N ASP A 51 1.06 1.51 -18.61
CA ASP A 51 1.95 2.43 -17.92
C ASP A 51 3.43 2.18 -18.27
N TYR A 52 3.69 1.07 -18.97
CA TYR A 52 4.96 0.71 -19.62
C TYR A 52 4.94 0.96 -21.14
N GLY A 53 3.90 1.62 -21.66
CA GLY A 53 3.74 1.88 -23.10
C GLY A 53 3.20 0.69 -23.91
N ILE A 54 2.65 -0.33 -23.23
CA ILE A 54 2.08 -1.53 -23.86
C ILE A 54 0.55 -1.44 -23.81
N GLU A 55 -0.05 -0.80 -24.80
CA GLU A 55 -1.52 -0.61 -24.82
C GLU A 55 -2.28 -1.91 -25.18
N ARG A 56 -1.78 -2.64 -26.18
CA ARG A 56 -2.33 -3.93 -26.60
C ARG A 56 -1.17 -4.89 -26.82
N PRO A 57 -0.86 -5.75 -25.83
CA PRO A 57 0.24 -6.68 -25.98
C PRO A 57 -0.09 -7.70 -27.07
N GLU A 58 0.76 -7.78 -28.09
CA GLU A 58 0.74 -8.83 -29.10
C GLU A 58 1.23 -10.15 -28.50
N ARG A 59 0.97 -11.26 -29.18
CA ARG A 59 1.33 -12.60 -28.69
C ARG A 59 2.82 -12.74 -28.39
N GLU A 60 3.64 -12.09 -29.20
CA GLU A 60 5.11 -12.10 -29.12
C GLU A 60 5.65 -11.32 -27.91
N ALA A 61 4.84 -10.42 -27.34
CA ALA A 61 5.20 -9.65 -26.15
C ALA A 61 5.13 -10.47 -24.84
N PHE A 62 4.55 -11.67 -24.88
CA PHE A 62 4.40 -12.50 -23.69
C PHE A 62 5.61 -13.43 -23.46
N PRO A 63 5.95 -13.72 -22.18
CA PRO A 63 5.31 -13.20 -20.96
C PRO A 63 5.74 -11.75 -20.67
N LEU A 64 4.77 -10.91 -20.28
CA LEU A 64 5.08 -9.56 -19.81
C LEU A 64 5.82 -9.65 -18.48
N ASN A 65 7.04 -9.12 -18.43
CA ASN A 65 7.89 -9.12 -17.25
C ASN A 65 8.57 -7.75 -17.10
N PRO A 66 7.89 -6.76 -16.53
CA PRO A 66 8.45 -5.43 -16.38
C PRO A 66 9.61 -5.42 -15.39
N ALA A 67 10.71 -4.76 -15.77
CA ALA A 67 11.88 -4.57 -14.93
C ALA A 67 12.43 -3.14 -15.12
N PRO A 68 12.40 -2.28 -14.11
CA PRO A 68 11.81 -2.50 -12.78
C PRO A 68 10.28 -2.42 -12.77
N PHE A 69 9.65 -3.02 -11.75
CA PHE A 69 8.25 -2.75 -11.45
C PHE A 69 8.08 -1.31 -10.95
N LYS A 70 7.08 -0.61 -11.48
CA LYS A 70 6.73 0.75 -11.07
C LYS A 70 5.54 0.73 -10.10
N LEU A 71 5.54 1.63 -9.13
CA LEU A 71 4.39 1.91 -8.27
C LEU A 71 3.58 3.06 -8.85
N MET A 72 2.27 2.91 -8.87
CA MET A 72 1.33 3.90 -9.36
C MET A 72 0.21 4.11 -8.33
N VAL A 73 -0.43 5.27 -8.37
CA VAL A 73 -1.66 5.47 -7.60
C VAL A 73 -2.72 4.49 -8.12
N LYS A 74 -3.40 3.83 -7.20
CA LYS A 74 -4.48 2.91 -7.52
C LYS A 74 -5.52 3.58 -8.40
N HIS A 75 -5.96 2.88 -9.45
CA HIS A 75 -7.03 3.34 -10.33
C HIS A 75 -8.37 2.78 -9.87
N VAL A 76 -9.41 3.56 -10.09
CA VAL A 76 -10.81 3.20 -9.87
C VAL A 76 -11.56 3.28 -11.20
N LYS A 77 -12.56 2.39 -11.36
CA LYS A 77 -13.39 2.39 -12.54
C LYS A 77 -14.48 3.47 -12.39
N THR A 78 -14.60 4.34 -13.38
CA THR A 78 -15.65 5.35 -13.51
C THR A 78 -16.44 5.08 -14.79
N ASP A 79 -17.47 5.86 -15.04
CA ASP A 79 -18.27 5.79 -16.28
C ASP A 79 -17.43 6.12 -17.53
N THR A 80 -16.38 6.92 -17.38
CA THR A 80 -15.44 7.31 -18.45
C THR A 80 -14.22 6.41 -18.58
N GLY A 81 -14.08 5.38 -17.73
CA GLY A 81 -12.95 4.44 -17.74
C GLY A 81 -12.19 4.36 -16.42
N TRP A 82 -10.97 3.83 -16.47
CA TRP A 82 -10.09 3.72 -15.32
C TRP A 82 -9.30 5.01 -15.11
N VAL A 83 -9.47 5.63 -13.94
CA VAL A 83 -8.79 6.88 -13.57
C VAL A 83 -8.09 6.71 -12.20
N PRO A 84 -7.04 7.50 -11.90
CA PRO A 84 -6.45 7.49 -10.56
C PRO A 84 -7.50 7.81 -9.48
N ASP A 85 -7.47 7.12 -8.36
CA ASP A 85 -8.33 7.41 -7.22
C ASP A 85 -7.99 8.80 -6.65
N ILE A 86 -8.89 9.76 -6.85
CA ILE A 86 -8.68 11.14 -6.42
C ILE A 86 -8.48 11.27 -4.90
N ASN A 87 -9.15 10.42 -4.11
CA ASN A 87 -8.99 10.44 -2.66
C ASN A 87 -7.58 9.96 -2.28
N ALA A 88 -7.08 8.93 -2.95
CA ALA A 88 -5.70 8.47 -2.76
C ALA A 88 -4.69 9.55 -3.17
N VAL A 89 -4.90 10.23 -4.31
CA VAL A 89 -4.03 11.33 -4.76
C VAL A 89 -3.97 12.46 -3.74
N LEU A 90 -5.13 12.88 -3.23
CA LEU A 90 -5.20 13.97 -2.24
C LEU A 90 -4.54 13.57 -0.92
N GLN A 91 -4.79 12.36 -0.44
CA GLN A 91 -4.21 11.88 0.81
C GLN A 91 -2.70 11.65 0.71
N LEU A 92 -2.19 11.21 -0.45
CA LEU A 92 -0.76 11.10 -0.69
C LEU A 92 -0.04 12.45 -0.54
N LYS A 93 -0.64 13.53 -1.05
CA LYS A 93 -0.11 14.91 -0.86
C LYS A 93 -0.09 15.32 0.61
N VAL A 94 -1.11 14.91 1.39
CA VAL A 94 -1.12 15.15 2.84
C VAL A 94 0.00 14.40 3.54
N ILE A 95 0.19 13.12 3.21
CA ILE A 95 1.24 12.28 3.80
C ILE A 95 2.62 12.84 3.45
N GLU A 96 2.83 13.24 2.20
CA GLU A 96 4.07 13.87 1.74
C GLU A 96 4.37 15.15 2.57
N LYS A 97 3.37 16.03 2.74
CA LYS A 97 3.48 17.23 3.58
C LYS A 97 3.84 16.87 5.03
N VAL A 98 3.17 15.88 5.62
CA VAL A 98 3.42 15.43 6.99
C VAL A 98 4.83 14.86 7.12
N PHE A 99 5.25 14.01 6.19
CA PHE A 99 6.59 13.46 6.18
C PHE A 99 7.66 14.55 6.01
N ALA A 100 7.43 15.53 5.15
CA ALA A 100 8.35 16.65 4.97
C ALA A 100 8.55 17.46 6.25
N ALA A 101 7.48 17.69 7.01
CA ALA A 101 7.46 18.51 8.22
C ALA A 101 8.06 17.81 9.46
N CYS A 102 8.31 16.50 9.42
CA CYS A 102 8.76 15.71 10.57
C CYS A 102 10.20 15.20 10.38
N ASP A 103 10.90 14.95 11.49
CA ASP A 103 12.30 14.49 11.47
C ASP A 103 12.39 12.95 11.36
N THR A 104 11.43 12.27 11.95
CA THR A 104 11.35 10.79 12.01
C THR A 104 9.93 10.31 11.74
N ILE A 105 9.82 9.07 11.31
CA ILE A 105 8.53 8.44 10.98
C ILE A 105 8.32 7.21 11.86
N ILE A 106 7.09 7.03 12.33
CA ILE A 106 6.64 5.79 12.96
C ILE A 106 5.64 5.13 12.00
N ALA A 107 6.00 3.97 11.51
CA ALA A 107 5.09 3.13 10.73
C ALA A 107 4.17 2.38 11.71
N ALA A 108 2.91 2.78 11.75
CA ALA A 108 1.85 2.23 12.60
C ALA A 108 0.72 1.59 11.78
N THR A 109 1.05 1.09 10.59
CA THR A 109 0.17 0.26 9.78
C THR A 109 -0.01 -1.12 10.42
N ASP A 110 -1.00 -1.90 10.03
CA ASP A 110 -1.31 -3.21 10.62
C ASP A 110 -0.05 -4.06 10.85
N ALA A 111 -0.03 -4.79 11.97
CA ALA A 111 1.06 -5.71 12.33
C ALA A 111 1.01 -6.98 11.47
N SER A 112 1.18 -6.83 10.16
CA SER A 112 1.09 -7.89 9.16
C SER A 112 2.06 -7.62 7.99
N ARG A 113 2.22 -8.63 7.11
CA ARG A 113 2.99 -8.47 5.87
C ARG A 113 2.39 -7.42 4.95
N GLU A 114 1.08 -7.39 4.86
CA GLU A 114 0.32 -6.45 4.05
C GLU A 114 0.46 -5.02 4.58
N GLY A 115 0.38 -4.83 5.90
CA GLY A 115 0.59 -3.52 6.53
C GLY A 115 2.02 -3.00 6.35
N GLU A 116 3.02 -3.89 6.41
CA GLU A 116 4.41 -3.51 6.12
C GLU A 116 4.58 -3.10 4.65
N MET A 117 3.95 -3.84 3.72
CA MET A 117 3.98 -3.50 2.29
C MET A 117 3.33 -2.15 2.00
N VAL A 118 2.17 -1.86 2.60
CA VAL A 118 1.48 -0.56 2.48
C VAL A 118 2.41 0.58 2.86
N PHE A 119 3.08 0.46 4.02
CA PHE A 119 4.04 1.47 4.47
C PHE A 119 5.21 1.61 3.51
N ARG A 120 5.88 0.50 3.15
CA ARG A 120 7.09 0.53 2.33
C ARG A 120 6.85 1.02 0.91
N TYR A 121 5.73 0.64 0.30
CA TYR A 121 5.36 1.13 -1.03
C TYR A 121 5.17 2.65 -1.01
N LEU A 122 4.49 3.16 0.02
CA LEU A 122 4.29 4.59 0.17
C LEU A 122 5.61 5.33 0.43
N TYR A 123 6.45 4.78 1.31
CA TYR A 123 7.76 5.33 1.62
C TYR A 123 8.67 5.41 0.38
N GLN A 124 8.66 4.36 -0.46
CA GLN A 124 9.37 4.33 -1.74
C GLN A 124 8.75 5.27 -2.78
N TYR A 125 7.42 5.28 -2.91
CA TYR A 125 6.71 6.12 -3.88
C TYR A 125 6.94 7.61 -3.65
N LEU A 126 7.04 8.02 -2.38
CA LEU A 126 7.34 9.40 -1.98
C LEU A 126 8.84 9.72 -1.95
N ASP A 127 9.68 8.79 -2.38
CA ASP A 127 11.17 8.92 -2.31
C ASP A 127 11.64 9.40 -0.93
N CYS A 128 11.05 8.86 0.13
CA CYS A 128 11.34 9.28 1.48
C CYS A 128 12.58 8.56 2.03
N HIS A 129 13.55 9.32 2.56
CA HIS A 129 14.80 8.78 3.13
C HIS A 129 14.93 9.04 4.63
N LYS A 130 13.87 9.54 5.28
CA LYS A 130 13.89 9.84 6.72
C LYS A 130 13.97 8.56 7.56
N PRO A 131 14.65 8.58 8.71
CA PRO A 131 14.69 7.43 9.59
C PRO A 131 13.28 7.07 10.06
N TYR A 132 12.98 5.77 10.13
CA TYR A 132 11.70 5.31 10.62
C TYR A 132 11.85 4.12 11.58
N ARG A 133 10.86 3.99 12.47
CA ARG A 133 10.67 2.88 13.40
C ARG A 133 9.29 2.29 13.22
N ARG A 134 9.09 1.09 13.71
CA ARG A 134 7.85 0.33 13.57
C ARG A 134 7.12 0.21 14.91
N LEU A 135 5.91 0.71 14.96
CA LEU A 135 4.95 0.38 16.01
C LEU A 135 4.30 -0.96 15.65
N TRP A 136 4.53 -1.98 16.47
CA TRP A 136 4.05 -3.35 16.20
C TRP A 136 3.15 -3.78 17.35
N ILE A 137 1.86 -3.55 17.20
CA ILE A 137 0.83 -3.83 18.19
C ILE A 137 -0.33 -4.59 17.54
N SER A 138 -0.99 -5.45 18.29
CA SER A 138 -2.18 -6.22 17.88
C SER A 138 -3.48 -5.70 18.50
N SER A 139 -3.40 -4.71 19.38
CA SER A 139 -4.52 -4.08 20.05
C SER A 139 -4.39 -2.56 20.04
N LEU A 140 -5.53 -1.84 20.07
CA LEU A 140 -5.61 -0.38 20.14
C LEU A 140 -6.05 0.13 21.52
N THR A 141 -5.86 -0.67 22.59
CA THR A 141 -6.06 -0.16 23.94
C THR A 141 -5.01 0.89 24.29
N ASP A 142 -5.33 1.79 25.20
CA ASP A 142 -4.41 2.87 25.63
C ASP A 142 -3.07 2.28 26.10
N GLU A 143 -3.12 1.21 26.91
CA GLU A 143 -1.94 0.52 27.42
C GLU A 143 -1.08 -0.07 26.28
N ALA A 144 -1.71 -0.77 25.31
CA ALA A 144 -0.99 -1.41 24.22
C ALA A 144 -0.31 -0.39 23.30
N VAL A 145 -0.96 0.75 23.04
CA VAL A 145 -0.38 1.83 22.25
C VAL A 145 0.78 2.48 22.99
N LEU A 146 0.63 2.81 24.27
CA LEU A 146 1.69 3.45 25.06
C LEU A 146 2.89 2.53 25.26
N GLU A 147 2.66 1.25 25.56
CA GLU A 147 3.71 0.23 25.64
C GLU A 147 4.43 0.06 24.29
N GLY A 148 3.68 -0.04 23.19
CA GLY A 148 4.22 -0.14 21.84
C GLY A 148 5.07 1.07 21.46
N MET A 149 4.64 2.28 21.83
CA MET A 149 5.40 3.53 21.61
C MET A 149 6.69 3.56 22.43
N ALA A 150 6.70 3.02 23.64
CA ALA A 150 7.91 2.86 24.45
C ALA A 150 8.87 1.81 23.86
N ASN A 151 8.36 0.81 23.12
CA ASN A 151 9.08 -0.35 22.59
C ASN A 151 9.13 -0.38 21.05
N LEU A 152 9.26 0.77 20.39
CA LEU A 152 9.37 0.87 18.94
C LEU A 152 10.52 0.00 18.40
N LYS A 153 10.22 -0.77 17.35
CA LYS A 153 11.18 -1.67 16.71
C LYS A 153 11.90 -0.99 15.55
N ALA A 154 13.13 -1.39 15.29
CA ALA A 154 13.86 -0.92 14.11
C ALA A 154 13.16 -1.42 12.83
N GLY A 155 12.98 -0.55 11.84
CA GLY A 155 12.32 -0.90 10.58
C GLY A 155 13.05 -2.00 9.80
N SER A 156 14.37 -2.11 9.95
CA SER A 156 15.18 -3.15 9.31
C SER A 156 14.80 -4.58 9.71
N LEU A 157 14.26 -4.79 10.90
CA LEU A 157 13.78 -6.10 11.36
C LEU A 157 12.67 -6.67 10.49
N PHE A 158 11.97 -5.82 9.74
CA PHE A 158 10.84 -6.19 8.89
C PHE A 158 11.19 -6.30 7.40
N ASN A 159 12.49 -6.21 7.03
CA ASN A 159 12.92 -6.26 5.64
C ASN A 159 12.50 -7.57 4.95
N GLN A 160 12.70 -8.72 5.59
CA GLN A 160 12.32 -10.02 5.01
C GLN A 160 10.80 -10.14 4.85
N MET A 161 10.04 -9.59 5.80
CA MET A 161 8.59 -9.57 5.74
C MET A 161 8.09 -8.72 4.56
N PHE A 162 8.70 -7.56 4.35
CA PHE A 162 8.42 -6.71 3.18
C PHE A 162 8.78 -7.44 1.88
N LEU A 163 9.97 -8.01 1.77
CA LEU A 163 10.41 -8.74 0.57
C LEU A 163 9.46 -9.89 0.23
N ALA A 164 8.98 -10.62 1.23
CA ALA A 164 8.01 -11.69 1.04
C ALA A 164 6.66 -11.17 0.51
N ALA A 165 6.17 -10.04 1.05
CA ALA A 165 4.93 -9.42 0.60
C ALA A 165 5.06 -8.84 -0.83
N ASP A 166 6.14 -8.14 -1.11
CA ASP A 166 6.45 -7.56 -2.42
C ASP A 166 6.61 -8.65 -3.50
N SER A 167 7.37 -9.71 -3.20
CA SER A 167 7.53 -10.85 -4.12
C SER A 167 6.20 -11.53 -4.42
N ARG A 168 5.35 -11.72 -3.41
CA ARG A 168 3.99 -12.25 -3.60
C ARG A 168 3.15 -11.34 -4.49
N ASN A 169 3.16 -10.04 -4.24
CA ASN A 169 2.39 -9.07 -5.03
C ASN A 169 2.84 -9.05 -6.49
N LYS A 170 4.15 -9.09 -6.75
CA LYS A 170 4.71 -9.20 -8.10
C LYS A 170 4.38 -10.52 -8.77
N ALA A 171 4.44 -11.64 -8.05
CA ALA A 171 4.06 -12.95 -8.57
C ALA A 171 2.56 -13.02 -8.91
N ASP A 172 1.69 -12.44 -8.07
CA ASP A 172 0.25 -12.35 -8.34
C ASP A 172 -0.03 -11.47 -9.57
N TRP A 173 0.71 -10.38 -9.76
CA TRP A 173 0.63 -9.56 -10.97
C TRP A 173 1.09 -10.33 -12.22
N LEU A 174 2.28 -10.96 -12.16
CA LEU A 174 2.84 -11.70 -13.30
C LEU A 174 1.93 -12.85 -13.72
N LEU A 175 1.52 -13.67 -12.78
CA LEU A 175 0.67 -14.83 -13.06
C LEU A 175 -0.72 -14.37 -13.53
N GLY A 176 -1.37 -13.52 -12.74
CA GLY A 176 -2.74 -13.10 -13.00
C GLY A 176 -2.87 -12.40 -14.33
N LEU A 177 -1.95 -11.50 -14.66
CA LEU A 177 -2.00 -10.74 -15.90
C LEU A 177 -1.67 -11.62 -17.11
N ASN A 178 -0.52 -12.30 -17.10
CA ASN A 178 -0.09 -13.10 -18.26
C ASN A 178 -1.05 -14.26 -18.55
N ALA A 179 -1.51 -14.97 -17.53
CA ALA A 179 -2.45 -16.08 -17.71
C ALA A 179 -3.83 -15.59 -18.20
N SER A 180 -4.33 -14.46 -17.67
CA SER A 180 -5.60 -13.88 -18.14
C SER A 180 -5.51 -13.45 -19.60
N TYR A 181 -4.42 -12.81 -20.01
CA TYR A 181 -4.23 -12.45 -21.42
C TYR A 181 -4.10 -13.68 -22.32
N ALA A 182 -3.35 -14.71 -21.93
CA ALA A 182 -3.19 -15.94 -22.70
C ALA A 182 -4.56 -16.62 -22.96
N ILE A 183 -5.39 -16.73 -21.95
CA ILE A 183 -6.75 -17.30 -22.10
C ILE A 183 -7.63 -16.42 -22.99
N CYS A 184 -7.62 -15.11 -22.81
CA CYS A 184 -8.41 -14.21 -23.65
C CYS A 184 -8.02 -14.33 -25.14
N GLN A 185 -6.73 -14.48 -25.44
CA GLN A 185 -6.26 -14.67 -26.80
C GLN A 185 -6.64 -16.01 -27.39
N THR A 186 -6.62 -17.10 -26.62
CA THR A 186 -6.92 -18.45 -27.11
C THR A 186 -8.43 -18.68 -27.27
N THR A 187 -9.25 -18.08 -26.41
CA THR A 187 -10.71 -18.26 -26.41
C THR A 187 -11.44 -17.25 -27.29
N GLY A 188 -10.77 -16.15 -27.67
CA GLY A 188 -11.40 -15.04 -28.39
C GLY A 188 -12.43 -14.26 -27.57
N THR A 189 -12.57 -14.56 -26.27
CA THR A 189 -13.53 -13.91 -25.35
C THR A 189 -12.80 -12.95 -24.42
N GLY A 190 -13.30 -11.71 -24.31
CA GLY A 190 -12.56 -10.58 -23.75
C GLY A 190 -12.47 -10.43 -22.22
N ASN A 191 -12.94 -11.38 -21.39
CA ASN A 191 -13.02 -11.17 -19.94
C ASN A 191 -12.73 -12.41 -19.09
N ASN A 192 -11.74 -13.21 -19.45
CA ASN A 192 -11.33 -14.38 -18.66
C ASN A 192 -10.24 -13.98 -17.68
N SER A 193 -10.59 -13.85 -16.40
CA SER A 193 -9.66 -13.55 -15.34
C SER A 193 -9.13 -14.83 -14.70
N LEU A 194 -7.80 -14.97 -14.65
CA LEU A 194 -7.12 -16.04 -13.92
C LEU A 194 -6.36 -15.45 -12.73
N GLY A 195 -6.34 -16.20 -11.64
CA GLY A 195 -5.62 -15.80 -10.43
C GLY A 195 -5.10 -16.99 -9.66
N ARG A 196 -4.01 -16.80 -8.96
CA ARG A 196 -3.31 -17.82 -8.18
C ARG A 196 -4.19 -18.53 -7.15
N VAL A 197 -5.16 -17.84 -6.57
CA VAL A 197 -6.09 -18.39 -5.57
C VAL A 197 -7.47 -18.63 -6.20
N GLN A 198 -7.99 -17.65 -6.93
CA GLN A 198 -9.31 -17.68 -7.52
C GLN A 198 -9.52 -18.90 -8.43
N THR A 199 -8.58 -19.17 -9.32
CA THR A 199 -8.73 -20.22 -10.32
C THR A 199 -8.70 -21.64 -9.72
N PRO A 200 -7.76 -22.00 -8.84
CA PRO A 200 -7.79 -23.29 -8.16
C PRO A 200 -9.02 -23.50 -7.27
N VAL A 201 -9.50 -22.45 -6.61
CA VAL A 201 -10.73 -22.55 -5.80
C VAL A 201 -11.94 -22.81 -6.68
N LEU A 202 -12.10 -22.09 -7.79
CA LEU A 202 -13.17 -22.36 -8.74
C LEU A 202 -13.11 -23.78 -9.30
N ALA A 203 -11.93 -24.26 -9.68
CA ALA A 203 -11.75 -25.62 -10.18
C ALA A 203 -12.02 -26.70 -9.13
N ALA A 204 -11.93 -26.39 -7.85
CA ALA A 204 -12.20 -27.32 -6.76
C ALA A 204 -13.70 -27.44 -6.42
N ILE A 205 -14.53 -26.47 -6.81
CA ILE A 205 -15.96 -26.42 -6.51
C ILE A 205 -16.85 -26.61 -7.75
N SER A 206 -16.28 -26.69 -8.94
CA SER A 206 -16.95 -26.99 -10.22
C SER A 206 -16.84 -28.46 -10.58
#